data_bc7b756bbd2e01f2e3e198cf60cfc49a
#
_entry.id   bc7b756bbd2e01f2e3e198cf60cfc49a
#
_cell.length_a   1.000
_cell.length_b   1.000
_cell.length_c   1.000
_cell.angle_alpha   90.00
_cell.angle_beta   90.00
_cell.angle_gamma   90.00
#
_symmetry.space_group_name_H-M   'P 1'
#
loop_
_entity.id
_entity.type
_entity.pdbx_description
1 polymer ?
#
loop_
_entity_poly.entity_id
_entity_poly.type
_entity_poly.pdbx_seq_one_letter_code
_entity_poly.pdbx_strand_id
1 'polypeptide(L)'
;MFSTLKSAIKAEDTRKKILFTLLMFLVFRIGTHIPVPNIDRTIIAQLADQAKLLGFFDMISGGAFKNFSIFAMSITPYINASIIMQLLTVIVPQLEQMAKEDRKKIAEYTRYLTVVLAFVQAIGVSFGFKSALVDSSFGSIALIALTLTAGTACLMWIGELITEKGIGNGISLIIFAGIVSRIPSGLFYLYQYIEANGAIGFLVVLLFAVIAYAAIVAVVAIHEGQRRIPVQYAKRVVGRKVYGGQSTHIPIKVNSAGVIPVIFAMSILMFPGTIASFFPNSGFATTIANIFDASGIFYNFLYAVLIVFFTYFYSAITFNPVDVAENIKKNGGFIPGLRPGRPTAEYISKVMGRITLFGALFLAAIAVLPALLMGLLDLELYFGGTALLIVVGVALDTMKQLESSLLMRSYEGFMK
;
A
#
# COMPACT_ATOMS: atom_id res chain seq x y z
N MET A 1 -22.94 3.93 -0.57
CA MET A 1 -21.78 4.74 -0.11
C MET A 1 -22.18 6.02 0.62
N PHE A 2 -22.90 6.99 0.02
CA PHE A 2 -23.30 8.22 0.73
C PHE A 2 -24.18 7.96 1.95
N SER A 3 -25.13 7.02 1.86
CA SER A 3 -25.97 6.62 3.01
C SER A 3 -25.16 6.00 4.15
N THR A 4 -24.17 5.18 3.83
CA THR A 4 -23.27 4.54 4.80
C THR A 4 -22.40 5.59 5.52
N LEU A 5 -21.82 6.54 4.77
CA LEU A 5 -21.06 7.66 5.33
C LEU A 5 -21.94 8.53 6.28
N LYS A 6 -23.15 8.85 5.85
CA LYS A 6 -24.10 9.62 6.67
C LYS A 6 -24.46 8.88 7.96
N SER A 7 -24.63 7.56 7.91
CA SER A 7 -24.90 6.72 9.09
C SER A 7 -23.67 6.61 9.99
N ALA A 8 -22.46 6.53 9.40
CA ALA A 8 -21.19 6.49 10.13
C ALA A 8 -20.95 7.77 10.95
N ILE A 9 -21.23 8.93 10.38
CA ILE A 9 -21.09 10.24 11.06
C ILE A 9 -22.10 10.39 12.20
N LYS A 10 -23.30 9.80 12.07
CA LYS A 10 -24.32 9.82 13.13
C LYS A 10 -23.97 8.91 14.31
N ALA A 11 -23.20 7.85 14.09
CA ALA A 11 -22.76 6.93 15.11
C ALA A 11 -21.60 7.54 15.92
N GLU A 12 -21.78 7.80 17.21
CA GLU A 12 -20.83 8.53 18.06
C GLU A 12 -19.43 7.90 18.08
N ASP A 13 -19.35 6.58 18.26
CA ASP A 13 -18.06 5.87 18.31
C ASP A 13 -17.33 5.91 16.97
N THR A 14 -18.06 5.72 15.86
CA THR A 14 -17.49 5.79 14.51
C THR A 14 -17.04 7.21 14.17
N ARG A 15 -17.83 8.21 14.59
CA ARG A 15 -17.46 9.63 14.45
C ARG A 15 -16.18 9.96 15.20
N LYS A 16 -16.01 9.48 16.44
CA LYS A 16 -14.77 9.67 17.23
C LYS A 16 -13.56 9.07 16.49
N LYS A 17 -13.69 7.87 15.93
CA LYS A 17 -12.64 7.21 15.16
C LYS A 17 -12.29 7.97 13.88
N ILE A 18 -13.30 8.47 13.14
CA ILE A 18 -13.08 9.30 11.94
C ILE A 18 -12.34 10.58 12.32
N LEU A 19 -12.80 11.30 13.34
CA LEU A 19 -12.19 12.54 13.81
C LEU A 19 -10.74 12.32 14.27
N PHE A 20 -10.49 11.22 14.98
CA PHE A 20 -9.13 10.84 15.37
C PHE A 20 -8.22 10.61 14.16
N THR A 21 -8.71 9.87 13.14
CA THR A 21 -7.94 9.64 11.90
C THR A 21 -7.63 10.96 11.17
N LEU A 22 -8.63 11.85 11.06
CA LEU A 22 -8.43 13.18 10.45
C LEU A 22 -7.43 14.04 11.24
N LEU A 23 -7.48 13.98 12.57
CA LEU A 23 -6.52 14.67 13.43
C LEU A 23 -5.10 14.14 13.19
N MET A 24 -4.92 12.83 13.05
CA MET A 24 -3.62 12.24 12.74
C MET A 24 -3.11 12.64 11.34
N PHE A 25 -4.01 12.79 10.35
CA PHE A 25 -3.65 13.35 9.04
C PHE A 25 -3.17 14.79 9.14
N LEU A 26 -3.81 15.61 10.00
CA LEU A 26 -3.38 16.98 10.25
C LEU A 26 -1.98 17.00 10.88
N VAL A 27 -1.71 16.15 11.88
CA VAL A 27 -0.37 16.01 12.49
C VAL A 27 0.66 15.59 11.44
N PHE A 28 0.33 14.59 10.60
CA PHE A 28 1.17 14.19 9.48
C PHE A 28 1.47 15.38 8.56
N ARG A 29 0.44 16.13 8.17
CA ARG A 29 0.60 17.27 7.26
C ARG A 29 1.46 18.39 7.85
N ILE A 30 1.32 18.70 9.13
CA ILE A 30 2.20 19.65 9.84
C ILE A 30 3.65 19.17 9.78
N GLY A 31 3.90 17.91 10.10
CA GLY A 31 5.25 17.34 10.09
C GLY A 31 5.93 17.35 8.72
N THR A 32 5.16 17.25 7.61
CA THR A 32 5.72 17.37 6.25
C THR A 32 6.26 18.78 5.91
N HIS A 33 5.99 19.77 6.75
CA HIS A 33 6.45 21.15 6.58
C HIS A 33 7.55 21.56 7.59
N ILE A 34 7.82 20.71 8.61
CA ILE A 34 8.90 20.95 9.58
C ILE A 34 10.22 20.52 8.94
N PRO A 35 11.14 21.44 8.65
CA PRO A 35 12.39 21.10 7.96
C PRO A 35 13.39 20.40 8.88
N VAL A 36 14.23 19.59 8.28
CA VAL A 36 15.43 19.05 8.93
C VAL A 36 16.45 20.19 9.06
N PRO A 37 17.12 20.35 10.21
CA PRO A 37 18.16 21.39 10.39
C PRO A 37 19.39 21.11 9.51
N ASN A 38 20.18 22.17 9.27
CA ASN A 38 21.47 22.15 8.55
C ASN A 38 21.38 21.69 7.07
N ILE A 39 20.25 21.91 6.39
CA ILE A 39 20.08 21.59 4.97
C ILE A 39 19.54 22.81 4.21
N ASP A 40 20.13 23.07 3.04
CA ASP A 40 19.60 24.02 2.08
C ASP A 40 18.52 23.39 1.21
N ARG A 41 17.27 23.81 1.42
CA ARG A 41 16.10 23.29 0.72
C ARG A 41 16.06 23.68 -0.75
N THR A 42 16.68 24.79 -1.12
CA THR A 42 16.66 25.28 -2.52
C THR A 42 17.41 24.30 -3.42
N ILE A 43 18.55 23.78 -2.95
CA ILE A 43 19.34 22.78 -3.66
C ILE A 43 18.58 21.45 -3.76
N ILE A 44 17.94 21.01 -2.67
CA ILE A 44 17.14 19.77 -2.68
C ILE A 44 15.94 19.87 -3.63
N ALA A 45 15.24 21.01 -3.63
CA ALA A 45 14.11 21.21 -4.53
C ALA A 45 14.55 21.14 -6.00
N GLN A 46 15.68 21.75 -6.36
CA GLN A 46 16.25 21.68 -7.71
C GLN A 46 16.66 20.25 -8.08
N LEU A 47 17.29 19.52 -7.18
CA LEU A 47 17.66 18.12 -7.40
C LEU A 47 16.43 17.21 -7.55
N ALA A 48 15.39 17.45 -6.75
CA ALA A 48 14.12 16.70 -6.84
C ALA A 48 13.38 16.96 -8.15
N ASP A 49 13.45 18.16 -8.70
CA ASP A 49 12.82 18.49 -9.99
C ASP A 49 13.62 17.91 -11.18
N GLN A 50 14.94 17.73 -11.05
CA GLN A 50 15.78 17.16 -12.11
C GLN A 50 15.78 15.63 -12.15
N ALA A 51 15.60 14.95 -11.00
CA ALA A 51 15.64 13.50 -10.92
C ALA A 51 14.24 12.91 -10.78
N LYS A 52 13.75 12.23 -11.83
CA LYS A 52 12.42 11.59 -11.86
C LYS A 52 12.17 10.64 -10.67
N LEU A 53 13.20 9.93 -10.23
CA LEU A 53 13.15 9.00 -9.10
C LEU A 53 12.88 9.73 -7.78
N LEU A 54 13.47 10.92 -7.58
CA LEU A 54 13.25 11.75 -6.40
C LEU A 54 11.84 12.36 -6.39
N GLY A 55 11.30 12.73 -7.57
CA GLY A 55 9.92 13.17 -7.71
C GLY A 55 8.92 12.09 -7.27
N PHE A 56 9.23 10.82 -7.52
CA PHE A 56 8.40 9.69 -7.08
C PHE A 56 8.44 9.49 -5.54
N PHE A 57 9.61 9.60 -4.91
CA PHE A 57 9.73 9.63 -3.44
C PHE A 57 8.92 10.78 -2.84
N ASP A 58 8.97 11.93 -3.48
CA ASP A 58 8.24 13.12 -3.04
C ASP A 58 6.72 12.94 -3.13
N MET A 59 6.24 12.22 -4.15
CA MET A 59 4.83 11.89 -4.30
C MET A 59 4.32 11.03 -3.13
N ILE A 60 5.05 9.97 -2.76
CA ILE A 60 4.64 9.07 -1.67
C ILE A 60 4.75 9.74 -0.31
N SER A 61 5.73 10.61 -0.13
CA SER A 61 5.91 11.37 1.10
C SER A 61 4.98 12.58 1.22
N GLY A 62 4.13 12.85 0.20
CA GLY A 62 3.21 13.98 0.20
C GLY A 62 3.89 15.35 0.19
N GLY A 63 5.07 15.45 -0.44
CA GLY A 63 5.87 16.67 -0.50
C GLY A 63 6.89 16.83 0.62
N ALA A 64 6.98 15.86 1.51
CA ALA A 64 7.92 15.87 2.61
C ALA A 64 9.37 15.79 2.14
N PHE A 65 9.63 15.10 1.01
CA PHE A 65 10.96 14.96 0.46
C PHE A 65 11.47 16.25 -0.19
N LYS A 66 10.68 16.91 -1.02
CA LYS A 66 11.03 18.18 -1.66
C LYS A 66 11.29 19.28 -0.62
N ASN A 67 10.52 19.27 0.48
CA ASN A 67 10.72 20.19 1.60
C ASN A 67 11.85 19.75 2.55
N PHE A 68 12.44 18.59 2.33
CA PHE A 68 13.36 17.90 3.23
C PHE A 68 12.94 18.01 4.69
N SER A 69 11.70 17.59 4.93
CA SER A 69 11.10 17.65 6.27
C SER A 69 11.52 16.45 7.12
N ILE A 70 11.18 16.50 8.41
CA ILE A 70 11.41 15.38 9.34
C ILE A 70 10.78 14.08 8.85
N PHE A 71 9.75 14.13 7.98
CA PHE A 71 9.07 13.02 7.37
C PHE A 71 9.54 12.72 5.93
N ALA A 72 10.70 13.24 5.51
CA ALA A 72 11.20 13.06 4.15
C ALA A 72 11.37 11.59 3.74
N MET A 73 11.76 10.71 4.65
CA MET A 73 11.87 9.27 4.39
C MET A 73 10.52 8.55 4.34
N SER A 74 9.43 9.24 4.71
CA SER A 74 8.08 8.66 4.78
C SER A 74 8.03 7.38 5.62
N ILE A 75 7.17 6.43 5.24
CA ILE A 75 7.01 5.11 5.88
C ILE A 75 7.85 4.04 5.17
N THR A 76 8.65 4.39 4.16
CA THR A 76 9.43 3.43 3.36
C THR A 76 10.27 2.47 4.20
N PRO A 77 11.02 2.89 5.25
CA PRO A 77 11.78 1.97 6.10
C PRO A 77 10.91 0.95 6.83
N TYR A 78 9.70 1.34 7.24
CA TYR A 78 8.75 0.43 7.88
C TYR A 78 8.21 -0.61 6.89
N ILE A 79 7.90 -0.19 5.66
CA ILE A 79 7.43 -1.12 4.62
C ILE A 79 8.52 -2.16 4.34
N ASN A 80 9.78 -1.72 4.18
CA ASN A 80 10.93 -2.62 3.97
C ASN A 80 11.11 -3.59 5.14
N ALA A 81 11.03 -3.11 6.39
CA ALA A 81 11.09 -3.94 7.58
C ALA A 81 9.95 -4.97 7.62
N SER A 82 8.74 -4.55 7.29
CA SER A 82 7.57 -5.43 7.25
C SER A 82 7.72 -6.53 6.19
N ILE A 83 8.23 -6.20 5.00
CA ILE A 83 8.50 -7.17 3.93
C ILE A 83 9.55 -8.20 4.41
N ILE A 84 10.67 -7.72 4.96
CA ILE A 84 11.74 -8.58 5.46
C ILE A 84 11.20 -9.52 6.55
N MET A 85 10.44 -9.00 7.51
CA MET A 85 9.86 -9.82 8.58
C MET A 85 8.85 -10.83 8.05
N GLN A 86 8.00 -10.48 7.08
CA GLN A 86 7.07 -11.43 6.46
C GLN A 86 7.79 -12.53 5.68
N LEU A 87 8.86 -12.21 4.96
CA LEU A 87 9.69 -13.21 4.28
C LEU A 87 10.38 -14.13 5.30
N LEU A 88 10.92 -13.56 6.38
CA LEU A 88 11.57 -14.33 7.44
C LEU A 88 10.58 -15.26 8.16
N THR A 89 9.33 -14.85 8.37
CA THR A 89 8.31 -15.73 8.99
C THR A 89 7.96 -16.94 8.13
N VAL A 90 8.19 -16.89 6.82
CA VAL A 90 7.98 -18.03 5.92
C VAL A 90 9.21 -18.95 5.90
N ILE A 91 10.42 -18.38 6.00
CA ILE A 91 11.68 -19.13 5.87
C ILE A 91 12.10 -19.77 7.21
N VAL A 92 11.87 -19.07 8.32
CA VAL A 92 12.35 -19.46 9.66
C VAL A 92 11.20 -20.08 10.47
N PRO A 93 11.23 -21.43 10.75
CA PRO A 93 10.13 -22.10 11.44
C PRO A 93 9.80 -21.53 12.82
N GLN A 94 10.82 -21.04 13.55
CA GLN A 94 10.63 -20.41 14.87
C GLN A 94 9.80 -19.11 14.78
N LEU A 95 10.03 -18.30 13.74
CA LEU A 95 9.26 -17.08 13.49
C LEU A 95 7.85 -17.40 12.97
N GLU A 96 7.69 -18.49 12.21
CA GLU A 96 6.37 -18.98 11.78
C GLU A 96 5.50 -19.36 12.99
N GLN A 97 6.06 -20.13 13.94
CA GLN A 97 5.35 -20.47 15.17
C GLN A 97 4.99 -19.23 15.98
N MET A 98 5.96 -18.32 16.16
CA MET A 98 5.74 -17.05 16.86
C MET A 98 4.66 -16.20 16.19
N ALA A 99 4.60 -16.17 14.87
CA ALA A 99 3.57 -15.45 14.13
C ALA A 99 2.16 -16.03 14.30
N LYS A 100 2.05 -17.33 14.58
CA LYS A 100 0.79 -18.02 14.89
C LYS A 100 0.37 -17.82 16.35
N GLU A 101 1.32 -17.85 17.28
CA GLU A 101 1.05 -17.79 18.72
C GLU A 101 0.96 -16.36 19.25
N ASP A 102 1.87 -15.49 18.84
CA ASP A 102 1.97 -14.10 19.35
C ASP A 102 2.33 -13.09 18.27
N ARG A 103 1.32 -12.63 17.55
CA ARG A 103 1.48 -11.60 16.51
C ARG A 103 2.05 -10.28 17.03
N LYS A 104 1.91 -9.99 18.34
CA LYS A 104 2.43 -8.73 18.91
C LYS A 104 3.95 -8.72 18.93
N LYS A 105 4.59 -9.86 19.22
CA LYS A 105 6.06 -9.96 19.18
C LYS A 105 6.63 -9.73 17.77
N ILE A 106 5.96 -10.25 16.74
CA ILE A 106 6.39 -9.99 15.35
C ILE A 106 6.28 -8.49 15.04
N ALA A 107 5.23 -7.82 15.50
CA ALA A 107 5.11 -6.37 15.34
C ALA A 107 6.24 -5.61 16.07
N GLU A 108 6.63 -6.03 17.28
CA GLU A 108 7.77 -5.45 18.01
C GLU A 108 9.09 -5.62 17.25
N TYR A 109 9.39 -6.81 16.74
CA TYR A 109 10.59 -7.03 15.90
C TYR A 109 10.57 -6.18 14.63
N THR A 110 9.39 -6.03 14.02
CA THR A 110 9.24 -5.14 12.85
C THR A 110 9.55 -3.67 13.22
N ARG A 111 9.14 -3.20 14.41
CA ARG A 111 9.47 -1.85 14.89
C ARG A 111 10.98 -1.66 15.08
N TYR A 112 11.64 -2.61 15.75
CA TYR A 112 13.11 -2.54 15.95
C TYR A 112 13.84 -2.54 14.61
N LEU A 113 13.47 -3.44 13.70
CA LEU A 113 14.06 -3.49 12.37
C LEU A 113 13.80 -2.20 11.58
N THR A 114 12.62 -1.60 11.74
CA THR A 114 12.29 -0.30 11.12
C THR A 114 13.23 0.80 11.56
N VAL A 115 13.50 0.91 12.85
CA VAL A 115 14.39 1.96 13.38
C VAL A 115 15.82 1.76 12.87
N VAL A 116 16.31 0.51 12.86
CA VAL A 116 17.65 0.19 12.33
C VAL A 116 17.74 0.53 10.84
N LEU A 117 16.76 0.09 10.04
CA LEU A 117 16.75 0.38 8.59
C LEU A 117 16.59 1.88 8.31
N ALA A 118 15.75 2.58 9.08
CA ALA A 118 15.58 4.02 8.98
C ALA A 118 16.91 4.75 9.24
N PHE A 119 17.63 4.34 10.27
CA PHE A 119 18.91 4.95 10.59
C PHE A 119 19.97 4.73 9.50
N VAL A 120 20.07 3.49 8.99
CA VAL A 120 20.97 3.15 7.88
C VAL A 120 20.63 3.96 6.63
N GLN A 121 19.34 3.99 6.26
CA GLN A 121 18.88 4.74 5.08
C GLN A 121 19.07 6.26 5.27
N ALA A 122 18.83 6.80 6.47
CA ALA A 122 19.04 8.22 6.78
C ALA A 122 20.50 8.63 6.63
N ILE A 123 21.44 7.79 7.05
CA ILE A 123 22.86 8.00 6.80
C ILE A 123 23.13 8.06 5.28
N GLY A 124 22.60 7.10 4.52
CA GLY A 124 22.77 7.08 3.06
C GLY A 124 22.23 8.32 2.37
N VAL A 125 21.02 8.73 2.75
CA VAL A 125 20.41 9.96 2.23
C VAL A 125 21.26 11.18 2.59
N SER A 126 21.79 11.27 3.82
CA SER A 126 22.65 12.38 4.25
C SER A 126 23.96 12.45 3.44
N PHE A 127 24.55 11.31 3.11
CA PHE A 127 25.72 11.27 2.21
C PHE A 127 25.37 11.59 0.77
N GLY A 128 24.24 11.12 0.26
CA GLY A 128 23.76 11.39 -1.10
C GLY A 128 23.50 12.89 -1.35
N PHE A 129 23.04 13.61 -0.34
CA PHE A 129 22.77 15.05 -0.42
C PHE A 129 23.83 15.92 0.25
N LYS A 130 25.09 15.45 0.27
CA LYS A 130 26.21 16.18 0.87
C LYS A 130 26.40 17.58 0.28
N SER A 131 26.07 17.80 -0.99
CA SER A 131 26.12 19.12 -1.65
C SER A 131 25.06 20.12 -1.14
N ALA A 132 24.00 19.63 -0.52
CA ALA A 132 22.93 20.46 0.05
C ALA A 132 23.11 20.71 1.55
N LEU A 133 24.17 20.18 2.16
CA LEU A 133 24.49 20.42 3.56
C LEU A 133 25.10 21.81 3.74
N VAL A 134 24.57 22.56 4.70
CA VAL A 134 25.15 23.87 5.09
C VAL A 134 26.53 23.67 5.75
N ASP A 135 26.65 22.60 6.55
CA ASP A 135 27.89 22.19 7.19
C ASP A 135 28.06 20.67 7.01
N SER A 136 29.17 20.26 6.39
CA SER A 136 29.48 18.87 6.09
C SER A 136 30.24 18.16 7.24
N SER A 137 30.14 18.67 8.47
CA SER A 137 30.74 18.02 9.63
C SER A 137 30.05 16.69 9.96
N PHE A 138 30.79 15.79 10.59
CA PHE A 138 30.23 14.49 11.04
C PHE A 138 29.05 14.70 12.00
N GLY A 139 29.11 15.75 12.84
CA GLY A 139 28.01 16.11 13.74
C GLY A 139 26.71 16.46 13.02
N SER A 140 26.80 17.23 11.92
CA SER A 140 25.64 17.58 11.07
C SER A 140 25.02 16.37 10.41
N ILE A 141 25.84 15.47 9.86
CA ILE A 141 25.36 14.22 9.24
C ILE A 141 24.63 13.34 10.29
N ALA A 142 25.23 13.20 11.48
CA ALA A 142 24.62 12.44 12.57
C ALA A 142 23.29 13.05 13.03
N LEU A 143 23.22 14.38 13.17
CA LEU A 143 22.01 15.09 13.55
C LEU A 143 20.90 14.92 12.52
N ILE A 144 21.20 15.01 11.23
CA ILE A 144 20.24 14.79 10.14
C ILE A 144 19.74 13.35 10.16
N ALA A 145 20.66 12.37 10.27
CA ALA A 145 20.30 10.96 10.32
C ALA A 145 19.40 10.63 11.52
N LEU A 146 19.69 11.16 12.70
CA LEU A 146 18.86 11.00 13.90
C LEU A 146 17.49 11.69 13.72
N THR A 147 17.44 12.87 13.14
CA THR A 147 16.18 13.59 12.90
C THR A 147 15.26 12.84 11.95
N LEU A 148 15.80 12.33 10.82
CA LEU A 148 15.05 11.54 9.86
C LEU A 148 14.57 10.21 10.45
N THR A 149 15.42 9.55 11.24
CA THR A 149 15.06 8.31 11.93
C THR A 149 13.95 8.54 12.95
N ALA A 150 14.05 9.59 13.74
CA ALA A 150 13.02 9.98 14.70
C ALA A 150 11.69 10.33 13.99
N GLY A 151 11.76 11.00 12.84
CA GLY A 151 10.60 11.30 12.01
C GLY A 151 9.92 10.01 11.50
N THR A 152 10.69 9.05 10.99
CA THR A 152 10.15 7.75 10.55
C THR A 152 9.53 6.97 11.71
N ALA A 153 10.18 6.94 12.88
CA ALA A 153 9.64 6.30 14.07
C ALA A 153 8.32 6.96 14.53
N CYS A 154 8.24 8.28 14.47
CA CYS A 154 7.03 9.03 14.76
C CYS A 154 5.90 8.69 13.76
N LEU A 155 6.19 8.61 12.45
CA LEU A 155 5.21 8.20 11.43
C LEU A 155 4.71 6.77 11.63
N MET A 156 5.61 5.85 11.95
CA MET A 156 5.24 4.48 12.29
C MET A 156 4.27 4.47 13.48
N TRP A 157 4.59 5.20 14.55
CA TRP A 157 3.72 5.31 15.72
C TRP A 157 2.36 5.93 15.40
N ILE A 158 2.32 7.00 14.59
CA ILE A 158 1.05 7.60 14.10
C ILE A 158 0.24 6.55 13.31
N GLY A 159 0.88 5.78 12.44
CA GLY A 159 0.20 4.71 11.67
C GLY A 159 -0.40 3.64 12.56
N GLU A 160 0.32 3.21 13.61
CA GLU A 160 -0.18 2.26 14.58
C GLU A 160 -1.34 2.82 15.41
N LEU A 161 -1.26 4.07 15.85
CA LEU A 161 -2.35 4.76 16.54
C LEU A 161 -3.62 4.85 15.70
N ILE A 162 -3.48 5.15 14.40
CA ILE A 162 -4.64 5.15 13.48
C ILE A 162 -5.23 3.75 13.39
N THR A 163 -4.41 2.70 13.29
CA THR A 163 -4.88 1.31 13.20
C THR A 163 -5.60 0.87 14.47
N GLU A 164 -5.11 1.29 15.65
CA GLU A 164 -5.67 0.91 16.94
C GLU A 164 -6.92 1.73 17.30
N LYS A 165 -6.87 3.05 17.14
CA LYS A 165 -7.90 3.99 17.64
C LYS A 165 -8.72 4.66 16.55
N GLY A 166 -8.28 4.57 15.30
CA GLY A 166 -8.91 5.17 14.14
C GLY A 166 -9.75 4.17 13.32
N ILE A 167 -9.79 4.41 12.01
CA ILE A 167 -10.44 3.56 11.01
C ILE A 167 -9.41 3.19 9.95
N GLY A 168 -9.44 1.94 9.50
CA GLY A 168 -8.57 1.48 8.42
C GLY A 168 -7.19 1.03 8.89
N ASN A 169 -6.35 0.68 7.91
CA ASN A 169 -4.95 0.41 8.15
C ASN A 169 -4.18 1.75 8.14
N GLY A 170 -3.65 2.16 9.29
CA GLY A 170 -3.03 3.47 9.46
C GLY A 170 -1.83 3.71 8.54
N ILE A 171 -1.03 2.68 8.28
CA ILE A 171 0.12 2.78 7.36
C ILE A 171 -0.35 3.09 5.94
N SER A 172 -1.33 2.32 5.44
CA SER A 172 -1.91 2.55 4.12
C SER A 172 -2.59 3.92 4.02
N LEU A 173 -3.24 4.36 5.12
CA LEU A 173 -3.89 5.67 5.19
C LEU A 173 -2.90 6.84 5.20
N ILE A 174 -1.71 6.70 5.77
CA ILE A 174 -0.67 7.75 5.70
C ILE A 174 -0.15 7.87 4.25
N ILE A 175 0.07 6.75 3.55
CA ILE A 175 0.45 6.76 2.13
C ILE A 175 -0.66 7.41 1.30
N PHE A 176 -1.91 7.02 1.54
CA PHE A 176 -3.09 7.64 0.92
C PHE A 176 -3.13 9.16 1.13
N ALA A 177 -2.94 9.63 2.37
CA ALA A 177 -2.91 11.05 2.70
C ALA A 177 -1.78 11.79 1.97
N GLY A 178 -0.59 11.16 1.86
CA GLY A 178 0.53 11.67 1.09
C GLY A 178 0.17 11.88 -0.38
N ILE A 179 -0.39 10.86 -1.03
CA ILE A 179 -0.78 10.92 -2.44
C ILE A 179 -1.90 11.94 -2.68
N VAL A 180 -2.96 11.89 -1.86
CA VAL A 180 -4.10 12.82 -1.99
C VAL A 180 -3.69 14.28 -1.82
N SER A 181 -2.72 14.55 -0.95
CA SER A 181 -2.21 15.91 -0.75
C SER A 181 -1.54 16.52 -1.99
N ARG A 182 -1.17 15.68 -2.97
CA ARG A 182 -0.55 16.12 -4.24
C ARG A 182 -1.58 16.33 -5.37
N ILE A 183 -2.84 15.92 -5.19
CA ILE A 183 -3.88 16.10 -6.21
C ILE A 183 -4.02 17.57 -6.64
N PRO A 184 -4.08 18.57 -5.72
CA PRO A 184 -4.21 19.97 -6.14
C PRO A 184 -3.05 20.44 -7.02
N SER A 185 -1.81 20.06 -6.70
CA SER A 185 -0.63 20.40 -7.51
C SER A 185 -0.67 19.73 -8.88
N GLY A 186 -1.14 18.49 -8.96
CA GLY A 186 -1.34 17.78 -10.22
C GLY A 186 -2.40 18.44 -11.12
N LEU A 187 -3.52 18.87 -10.54
CA LEU A 187 -4.56 19.61 -11.27
C LEU A 187 -4.04 20.96 -11.79
N PHE A 188 -3.24 21.66 -10.98
CA PHE A 188 -2.62 22.92 -11.41
C PHE A 188 -1.64 22.71 -12.56
N TYR A 189 -0.84 21.64 -12.54
CA TYR A 189 0.03 21.26 -13.65
C TYR A 189 -0.76 20.97 -14.93
N LEU A 190 -1.87 20.24 -14.86
CA LEU A 190 -2.74 19.97 -16.00
C LEU A 190 -3.33 21.26 -16.56
N TYR A 191 -3.71 22.20 -15.71
CA TYR A 191 -4.20 23.52 -16.15
C TYR A 191 -3.11 24.28 -16.91
N GLN A 192 -1.88 24.36 -16.38
CA GLN A 192 -0.76 25.00 -17.07
C GLN A 192 -0.43 24.33 -18.40
N TYR A 193 -0.53 22.98 -18.47
CA TYR A 193 -0.31 22.24 -19.71
C TYR A 193 -1.34 22.60 -20.80
N ILE A 194 -2.60 22.77 -20.41
CA ILE A 194 -3.66 23.24 -21.34
C ILE A 194 -3.35 24.65 -21.82
N GLU A 195 -2.95 25.54 -20.92
CA GLU A 195 -2.64 26.94 -21.26
C GLU A 195 -1.45 27.04 -22.21
N ALA A 196 -0.42 26.21 -22.02
CA ALA A 196 0.77 26.18 -22.86
C ALA A 196 0.51 25.55 -24.26
N ASN A 197 -0.36 24.54 -24.39
CA ASN A 197 -0.56 23.77 -25.61
C ASN A 197 -1.93 24.02 -26.26
N GLY A 198 -2.76 24.90 -25.72
CA GLY A 198 -4.05 25.30 -26.29
C GLY A 198 -5.01 24.11 -26.49
N ALA A 199 -5.65 24.04 -27.69
CA ALA A 199 -6.66 23.00 -28.00
C ALA A 199 -6.08 21.57 -27.96
N ILE A 200 -4.82 21.37 -28.35
CA ILE A 200 -4.16 20.06 -28.31
C ILE A 200 -3.96 19.65 -26.86
N GLY A 201 -3.50 20.56 -26.01
CA GLY A 201 -3.35 20.31 -24.57
C GLY A 201 -4.66 19.92 -23.90
N PHE A 202 -5.76 20.58 -24.25
CA PHE A 202 -7.10 20.22 -23.76
C PHE A 202 -7.52 18.81 -24.16
N LEU A 203 -7.30 18.42 -25.43
CA LEU A 203 -7.63 17.07 -25.92
C LEU A 203 -6.81 15.98 -25.20
N VAL A 204 -5.51 16.23 -24.98
CA VAL A 204 -4.63 15.31 -24.28
C VAL A 204 -5.06 15.13 -22.81
N VAL A 205 -5.38 16.22 -22.13
CA VAL A 205 -5.86 16.17 -20.74
C VAL A 205 -7.23 15.48 -20.64
N LEU A 206 -8.13 15.72 -21.61
CA LEU A 206 -9.42 15.04 -21.67
C LEU A 206 -9.24 13.53 -21.88
N LEU A 207 -8.37 13.11 -22.80
CA LEU A 207 -8.05 11.70 -23.02
C LEU A 207 -7.46 11.06 -21.76
N PHE A 208 -6.53 11.74 -21.10
CA PHE A 208 -5.97 11.29 -19.83
C PHE A 208 -7.04 11.11 -18.75
N ALA A 209 -7.97 12.07 -18.61
CA ALA A 209 -9.06 11.99 -17.64
C ALA A 209 -10.00 10.81 -17.92
N VAL A 210 -10.31 10.53 -19.19
CA VAL A 210 -11.13 9.37 -19.59
C VAL A 210 -10.42 8.05 -19.24
N ILE A 211 -9.12 7.95 -19.54
CA ILE A 211 -8.34 6.75 -19.22
C ILE A 211 -8.22 6.56 -17.70
N ALA A 212 -7.96 7.64 -16.94
CA ALA A 212 -7.91 7.59 -15.47
C ALA A 212 -9.25 7.15 -14.88
N TYR A 213 -10.36 7.67 -15.39
CA TYR A 213 -11.70 7.25 -14.97
C TYR A 213 -11.97 5.78 -15.27
N ALA A 214 -11.63 5.31 -16.48
CA ALA A 214 -11.78 3.92 -16.87
C ALA A 214 -10.91 2.99 -15.98
N ALA A 215 -9.68 3.42 -15.64
CA ALA A 215 -8.80 2.70 -14.73
C ALA A 215 -9.40 2.60 -13.31
N ILE A 216 -9.97 3.70 -12.78
CA ILE A 216 -10.67 3.69 -11.48
C ILE A 216 -11.81 2.69 -11.49
N VAL A 217 -12.68 2.72 -12.50
CA VAL A 217 -13.82 1.78 -12.62
C VAL A 217 -13.33 0.34 -12.69
N ALA A 218 -12.29 0.06 -13.47
CA ALA A 218 -11.69 -1.26 -13.58
C ALA A 218 -11.10 -1.75 -12.25
N VAL A 219 -10.38 -0.88 -11.53
CA VAL A 219 -9.81 -1.20 -10.19
C VAL A 219 -10.93 -1.52 -9.21
N VAL A 220 -12.00 -0.72 -9.15
CA VAL A 220 -13.14 -0.96 -8.28
C VAL A 220 -13.81 -2.30 -8.62
N ALA A 221 -14.05 -2.57 -9.91
CA ALA A 221 -14.68 -3.81 -10.35
C ALA A 221 -13.87 -5.07 -9.95
N ILE A 222 -12.55 -5.03 -10.10
CA ILE A 222 -11.67 -6.14 -9.71
C ILE A 222 -11.55 -6.27 -8.18
N HIS A 223 -11.49 -5.16 -7.48
CA HIS A 223 -11.37 -5.15 -6.01
C HIS A 223 -12.64 -5.67 -5.32
N GLU A 224 -13.81 -5.46 -5.93
CA GLU A 224 -15.09 -6.00 -5.46
C GLU A 224 -15.43 -7.37 -6.04
N GLY A 225 -14.74 -7.75 -7.12
CA GLY A 225 -14.92 -9.03 -7.77
C GLY A 225 -14.65 -10.21 -6.84
N GLN A 226 -15.60 -11.14 -6.74
CA GLN A 226 -15.46 -12.34 -5.93
C GLN A 226 -16.02 -13.58 -6.62
N ARG A 227 -15.33 -14.71 -6.51
CA ARG A 227 -15.85 -16.02 -6.88
C ARG A 227 -16.51 -16.66 -5.68
N ARG A 228 -17.81 -16.93 -5.76
CA ARG A 228 -18.58 -17.60 -4.71
C ARG A 228 -18.57 -19.11 -4.95
N ILE A 229 -17.96 -19.87 -4.04
CA ILE A 229 -17.97 -21.33 -4.06
C ILE A 229 -19.12 -21.81 -3.18
N PRO A 230 -20.13 -22.55 -3.72
CA PRO A 230 -21.25 -23.05 -2.93
C PRO A 230 -20.78 -24.14 -1.97
N VAL A 231 -21.21 -24.06 -0.71
CA VAL A 231 -21.00 -25.06 0.33
C VAL A 231 -22.35 -25.44 0.90
N GLN A 232 -22.61 -26.74 0.96
CA GLN A 232 -23.82 -27.30 1.55
C GLN A 232 -23.49 -27.93 2.90
N TYR A 233 -24.33 -27.69 3.89
CA TYR A 233 -24.25 -28.32 5.20
C TYR A 233 -25.31 -29.40 5.32
N ALA A 234 -24.92 -30.57 5.84
CA ALA A 234 -25.84 -31.67 6.08
C ALA A 234 -26.95 -31.26 7.07
N LYS A 235 -28.18 -31.66 6.80
CA LYS A 235 -29.26 -31.45 7.74
C LYS A 235 -29.02 -32.34 8.97
N ARG A 236 -29.02 -31.76 10.16
CA ARG A 236 -28.90 -32.49 11.41
C ARG A 236 -30.23 -32.42 12.15
N VAL A 237 -30.84 -33.57 12.39
CA VAL A 237 -32.06 -33.67 13.18
C VAL A 237 -31.67 -33.92 14.62
N VAL A 238 -32.03 -33.01 15.53
CA VAL A 238 -31.85 -33.17 16.97
C VAL A 238 -33.23 -33.09 17.61
N GLY A 239 -33.78 -34.27 17.95
CA GLY A 239 -35.15 -34.39 18.42
C GLY A 239 -36.18 -34.01 17.34
N ARG A 240 -37.10 -33.08 17.65
CA ARG A 240 -38.12 -32.56 16.71
C ARG A 240 -37.64 -31.37 15.86
N LYS A 241 -36.44 -30.83 16.11
CA LYS A 241 -35.93 -29.67 15.40
C LYS A 241 -34.88 -30.08 14.36
N VAL A 242 -35.04 -29.58 13.13
CA VAL A 242 -34.09 -29.75 12.03
C VAL A 242 -33.14 -28.57 12.00
N TYR A 243 -31.85 -28.81 12.25
CA TYR A 243 -30.79 -27.83 12.15
C TYR A 243 -29.96 -28.07 10.89
N GLY A 244 -29.56 -27.01 10.19
CA GLY A 244 -28.76 -27.12 8.96
C GLY A 244 -29.59 -27.22 7.68
N GLY A 245 -28.97 -27.59 6.59
CA GLY A 245 -29.58 -27.61 5.25
C GLY A 245 -29.54 -26.26 4.53
N GLN A 246 -28.92 -25.24 5.10
CA GLN A 246 -28.68 -23.99 4.40
C GLN A 246 -27.43 -24.10 3.51
N SER A 247 -27.55 -23.66 2.26
CA SER A 247 -26.42 -23.49 1.38
C SER A 247 -25.76 -22.15 1.67
N THR A 248 -24.48 -22.15 2.00
CA THR A 248 -23.66 -20.95 2.14
C THR A 248 -22.64 -20.88 1.01
N HIS A 249 -21.93 -19.77 0.91
CA HIS A 249 -20.93 -19.56 -0.13
C HIS A 249 -19.63 -19.08 0.52
N ILE A 250 -18.51 -19.61 0.03
CA ILE A 250 -17.20 -19.11 0.37
C ILE A 250 -16.84 -18.05 -0.67
N PRO A 251 -16.74 -16.75 -0.29
CA PRO A 251 -16.31 -15.71 -1.21
C PRO A 251 -14.78 -15.73 -1.34
N ILE A 252 -14.25 -16.03 -2.52
CA ILE A 252 -12.84 -15.85 -2.87
C ILE A 252 -12.74 -14.57 -3.68
N LYS A 253 -12.08 -13.56 -3.13
CA LYS A 253 -11.87 -12.27 -3.81
C LYS A 253 -10.85 -12.42 -4.94
N VAL A 254 -11.06 -11.71 -6.06
CA VAL A 254 -10.12 -11.66 -7.19
C VAL A 254 -8.81 -11.03 -6.76
N ASN A 255 -8.89 -9.97 -5.98
CA ASN A 255 -7.75 -9.33 -5.35
C ASN A 255 -7.82 -9.50 -3.83
N SER A 256 -7.40 -10.68 -3.33
CA SER A 256 -7.33 -10.97 -1.90
C SER A 256 -6.20 -10.22 -1.20
N ALA A 257 -5.15 -9.89 -1.93
CA ALA A 257 -3.95 -9.22 -1.44
C ALA A 257 -4.10 -7.69 -1.33
N GLY A 258 -5.16 -7.11 -1.91
CA GLY A 258 -5.36 -5.65 -1.92
C GLY A 258 -4.27 -4.92 -2.71
N VAL A 259 -3.81 -3.80 -2.16
CA VAL A 259 -2.74 -2.97 -2.76
C VAL A 259 -1.35 -3.27 -2.20
N ILE A 260 -1.25 -4.15 -1.19
CA ILE A 260 0.01 -4.47 -0.50
C ILE A 260 1.09 -4.99 -1.46
N PRO A 261 0.80 -5.91 -2.41
CA PRO A 261 1.79 -6.38 -3.38
C PRO A 261 2.41 -5.27 -4.23
N VAL A 262 1.62 -4.28 -4.60
CA VAL A 262 2.08 -3.13 -5.39
C VAL A 262 3.04 -2.26 -4.57
N ILE A 263 2.70 -2.01 -3.30
CA ILE A 263 3.55 -1.26 -2.37
C ILE A 263 4.86 -2.01 -2.12
N PHE A 264 4.83 -3.33 -1.97
CA PHE A 264 6.02 -4.16 -1.75
C PHE A 264 6.94 -4.18 -2.98
N ALA A 265 6.38 -4.42 -4.16
CA ALA A 265 7.14 -4.40 -5.41
C ALA A 265 7.85 -3.05 -5.61
N MET A 266 7.15 -1.96 -5.34
CA MET A 266 7.67 -0.61 -5.42
C MET A 266 8.81 -0.39 -4.41
N SER A 267 8.62 -0.78 -3.15
CA SER A 267 9.64 -0.62 -2.10
C SER A 267 10.93 -1.38 -2.41
N ILE A 268 10.83 -2.59 -2.97
CA ILE A 268 12.01 -3.37 -3.39
C ILE A 268 12.72 -2.71 -4.57
N LEU A 269 11.98 -2.18 -5.54
CA LEU A 269 12.60 -1.49 -6.68
C LEU A 269 13.30 -0.18 -6.28
N MET A 270 12.83 0.46 -5.22
CA MET A 270 13.49 1.66 -4.67
C MET A 270 14.78 1.34 -3.89
N PHE A 271 14.93 0.12 -3.39
CA PHE A 271 16.06 -0.25 -2.54
C PHE A 271 17.43 -0.13 -3.25
N PRO A 272 17.63 -0.59 -4.52
CA PRO A 272 18.87 -0.37 -5.24
C PRO A 272 19.22 1.10 -5.43
N GLY A 273 18.23 1.95 -5.72
CA GLY A 273 18.42 3.40 -5.83
C GLY A 273 18.87 4.03 -4.50
N THR A 274 18.31 3.55 -3.39
CA THR A 274 18.74 3.96 -2.05
C THR A 274 20.19 3.54 -1.77
N ILE A 275 20.59 2.33 -2.15
CA ILE A 275 22.00 1.90 -2.01
C ILE A 275 22.93 2.75 -2.90
N ALA A 276 22.52 3.05 -4.13
CA ALA A 276 23.29 3.89 -5.03
C ALA A 276 23.55 5.30 -4.45
N SER A 277 22.62 5.84 -3.66
CA SER A 277 22.77 7.13 -3.01
C SER A 277 23.91 7.20 -1.98
N PHE A 278 24.39 6.07 -1.46
CA PHE A 278 25.59 6.02 -0.60
C PHE A 278 26.91 6.28 -1.37
N PHE A 279 26.90 6.12 -2.71
CA PHE A 279 28.09 6.20 -3.55
C PHE A 279 27.89 7.17 -4.72
N PRO A 280 27.54 8.45 -4.49
CA PRO A 280 27.06 9.36 -5.54
C PRO A 280 28.06 9.61 -6.68
N ASN A 281 29.37 9.44 -6.42
CA ASN A 281 30.43 9.70 -7.40
C ASN A 281 31.00 8.42 -8.04
N SER A 282 30.33 7.26 -7.89
CA SER A 282 30.81 6.01 -8.46
C SER A 282 30.11 5.69 -9.78
N GLY A 283 30.82 5.10 -10.74
CA GLY A 283 30.23 4.58 -11.97
C GLY A 283 29.16 3.50 -11.71
N PHE A 284 29.26 2.83 -10.57
CA PHE A 284 28.26 1.89 -10.09
C PHE A 284 26.90 2.57 -9.79
N ALA A 285 26.91 3.71 -9.13
CA ALA A 285 25.68 4.46 -8.82
C ALA A 285 24.99 4.97 -10.09
N THR A 286 25.75 5.48 -11.06
CA THR A 286 25.20 5.92 -12.35
C THR A 286 24.61 4.74 -13.15
N THR A 287 25.27 3.59 -13.14
CA THR A 287 24.75 2.39 -13.80
C THR A 287 23.44 1.91 -13.15
N ILE A 288 23.37 1.84 -11.83
CA ILE A 288 22.14 1.49 -11.12
C ILE A 288 21.04 2.51 -11.40
N ALA A 289 21.33 3.82 -11.34
CA ALA A 289 20.35 4.86 -11.63
C ALA A 289 19.76 4.72 -13.05
N ASN A 290 20.57 4.40 -14.04
CA ASN A 290 20.13 4.18 -15.42
C ASN A 290 19.30 2.89 -15.60
N ILE A 291 19.68 1.80 -14.92
CA ILE A 291 18.95 0.52 -14.99
C ILE A 291 17.59 0.63 -14.28
N PHE A 292 17.54 1.32 -13.15
CA PHE A 292 16.35 1.49 -12.33
C PHE A 292 15.64 2.82 -12.57
N ASP A 293 15.84 3.44 -13.75
CA ASP A 293 15.05 4.60 -14.15
C ASP A 293 13.57 4.20 -14.29
N ALA A 294 12.69 4.91 -13.58
CA ALA A 294 11.26 4.65 -13.54
C ALA A 294 10.57 4.75 -14.92
N SER A 295 11.17 5.47 -15.87
CA SER A 295 10.69 5.55 -17.27
C SER A 295 11.22 4.41 -18.15
N GLY A 296 12.22 3.63 -17.66
CA GLY A 296 12.85 2.55 -18.41
C GLY A 296 11.93 1.33 -18.58
N ILE A 297 12.03 0.67 -19.74
CA ILE A 297 11.29 -0.57 -20.05
C ILE A 297 11.68 -1.68 -19.07
N PHE A 298 12.95 -1.77 -18.70
CA PHE A 298 13.45 -2.78 -17.75
C PHE A 298 12.85 -2.60 -16.37
N TYR A 299 12.79 -1.37 -15.85
CA TYR A 299 12.14 -1.05 -14.58
C TYR A 299 10.68 -1.48 -14.57
N ASN A 300 9.92 -1.08 -15.59
CA ASN A 300 8.50 -1.39 -15.69
C ASN A 300 8.22 -2.90 -15.85
N PHE A 301 9.08 -3.62 -16.58
CA PHE A 301 8.98 -5.07 -16.69
C PHE A 301 9.25 -5.74 -15.34
N LEU A 302 10.34 -5.37 -14.67
CA LEU A 302 10.69 -5.92 -13.37
C LEU A 302 9.61 -5.59 -12.33
N TYR A 303 9.05 -4.39 -12.40
CA TYR A 303 7.94 -3.98 -11.54
C TYR A 303 6.70 -4.87 -11.73
N ALA A 304 6.30 -5.12 -12.99
CA ALA A 304 5.19 -6.02 -13.29
C ALA A 304 5.44 -7.44 -12.75
N VAL A 305 6.65 -7.98 -12.93
CA VAL A 305 7.04 -9.31 -12.44
C VAL A 305 6.97 -9.36 -10.90
N LEU A 306 7.49 -8.34 -10.22
CA LEU A 306 7.44 -8.27 -8.76
C LEU A 306 6.00 -8.15 -8.23
N ILE A 307 5.12 -7.38 -8.88
CA ILE A 307 3.71 -7.32 -8.52
C ILE A 307 3.07 -8.70 -8.60
N VAL A 308 3.30 -9.44 -9.69
CA VAL A 308 2.76 -10.79 -9.85
C VAL A 308 3.30 -11.70 -8.75
N PHE A 309 4.62 -11.69 -8.51
CA PHE A 309 5.25 -12.48 -7.47
C PHE A 309 4.67 -12.18 -6.08
N PHE A 310 4.60 -10.91 -5.68
CA PHE A 310 4.07 -10.54 -4.37
C PHE A 310 2.57 -10.79 -4.23
N THR A 311 1.81 -10.71 -5.31
CA THR A 311 0.39 -11.04 -5.28
C THR A 311 0.18 -12.52 -4.96
N TYR A 312 0.94 -13.40 -5.58
CA TYR A 312 0.92 -14.84 -5.26
C TYR A 312 1.42 -15.12 -3.86
N PHE A 313 2.56 -14.53 -3.49
CA PHE A 313 3.15 -14.68 -2.17
C PHE A 313 2.19 -14.27 -1.06
N TYR A 314 1.60 -13.09 -1.17
CA TYR A 314 0.67 -12.57 -0.16
C TYR A 314 -0.64 -13.37 -0.12
N SER A 315 -1.16 -13.78 -1.28
CA SER A 315 -2.35 -14.62 -1.37
C SER A 315 -2.13 -15.97 -0.68
N ALA A 316 -0.95 -16.59 -0.82
CA ALA A 316 -0.60 -17.85 -0.19
C ALA A 316 -0.48 -17.73 1.34
N ILE A 317 0.03 -16.60 1.85
CA ILE A 317 0.15 -16.36 3.31
C ILE A 317 -1.22 -16.07 3.93
N THR A 318 -2.05 -15.28 3.23
CA THR A 318 -3.31 -14.79 3.81
C THR A 318 -4.41 -15.85 3.82
N PHE A 319 -4.39 -16.77 2.86
CA PHE A 319 -5.44 -17.76 2.68
C PHE A 319 -4.84 -19.16 2.59
N ASN A 320 -5.13 -20.00 3.59
CA ASN A 320 -4.73 -21.41 3.60
C ASN A 320 -5.91 -22.31 3.15
N PRO A 321 -5.87 -22.88 1.93
CA PRO A 321 -6.94 -23.75 1.44
C PRO A 321 -7.17 -25.00 2.28
N VAL A 322 -6.11 -25.52 2.93
CA VAL A 322 -6.19 -26.73 3.76
C VAL A 322 -7.01 -26.46 5.02
N ASP A 323 -6.69 -25.36 5.73
CA ASP A 323 -7.41 -24.97 6.95
C ASP A 323 -8.90 -24.71 6.66
N VAL A 324 -9.19 -24.06 5.52
CA VAL A 324 -10.56 -23.79 5.10
C VAL A 324 -11.31 -25.11 4.81
N ALA A 325 -10.68 -26.05 4.09
CA ALA A 325 -11.29 -27.34 3.78
C ALA A 325 -11.52 -28.20 5.04
N GLU A 326 -10.60 -28.16 5.99
CA GLU A 326 -10.77 -28.82 7.29
C GLU A 326 -11.90 -28.21 8.12
N ASN A 327 -11.99 -26.88 8.17
CA ASN A 327 -13.07 -26.18 8.87
C ASN A 327 -14.45 -26.53 8.28
N ILE A 328 -14.55 -26.59 6.95
CA ILE A 328 -15.77 -27.03 6.26
C ILE A 328 -16.13 -28.47 6.68
N LYS A 329 -15.14 -29.37 6.65
CA LYS A 329 -15.32 -30.78 7.04
C LYS A 329 -15.74 -30.91 8.51
N LYS A 330 -15.07 -30.20 9.44
CA LYS A 330 -15.40 -30.22 10.87
C LYS A 330 -16.83 -29.74 11.16
N ASN A 331 -17.33 -28.78 10.37
CA ASN A 331 -18.68 -28.25 10.50
C ASN A 331 -19.73 -29.06 9.70
N GLY A 332 -19.39 -30.24 9.14
CA GLY A 332 -20.30 -31.09 8.38
C GLY A 332 -20.70 -30.52 7.01
N GLY A 333 -19.90 -29.56 6.49
CA GLY A 333 -20.11 -28.99 5.17
C GLY A 333 -19.36 -29.74 4.06
N PHE A 334 -19.83 -29.62 2.85
CA PHE A 334 -19.17 -30.15 1.65
C PHE A 334 -19.46 -29.27 0.43
N ILE A 335 -18.57 -29.31 -0.54
CA ILE A 335 -18.79 -28.70 -1.85
C ILE A 335 -19.49 -29.72 -2.73
N PRO A 336 -20.62 -29.39 -3.40
CA PRO A 336 -21.32 -30.34 -4.27
C PRO A 336 -20.39 -30.93 -5.32
N GLY A 337 -20.41 -32.28 -5.42
CA GLY A 337 -19.58 -33.04 -6.36
C GLY A 337 -18.13 -33.31 -5.88
N LEU A 338 -17.74 -32.88 -4.68
CA LEU A 338 -16.39 -33.10 -4.13
C LEU A 338 -16.45 -33.80 -2.76
N ARG A 339 -15.51 -34.70 -2.51
CA ARG A 339 -15.38 -35.34 -1.19
C ARG A 339 -14.77 -34.31 -0.19
N PRO A 340 -15.31 -34.23 1.06
CA PRO A 340 -14.75 -33.38 2.09
C PRO A 340 -13.28 -33.75 2.41
N GLY A 341 -12.45 -32.74 2.68
CA GLY A 341 -11.05 -32.90 3.05
C GLY A 341 -10.08 -32.52 1.93
N ARG A 342 -9.07 -33.35 1.65
CA ARG A 342 -7.99 -33.06 0.69
C ARG A 342 -8.47 -32.70 -0.72
N PRO A 343 -9.43 -33.40 -1.36
CA PRO A 343 -9.93 -33.01 -2.67
C PRO A 343 -10.59 -31.63 -2.69
N THR A 344 -11.26 -31.25 -1.59
CA THR A 344 -11.82 -29.90 -1.41
C THR A 344 -10.72 -28.84 -1.32
N ALA A 345 -9.64 -29.11 -0.58
CA ALA A 345 -8.49 -28.21 -0.48
C ALA A 345 -7.80 -27.99 -1.83
N GLU A 346 -7.57 -29.07 -2.59
CA GLU A 346 -6.98 -29.03 -3.93
C GLU A 346 -7.84 -28.22 -4.91
N TYR A 347 -9.16 -28.39 -4.87
CA TYR A 347 -10.08 -27.61 -5.70
C TYR A 347 -10.04 -26.12 -5.35
N ILE A 348 -10.11 -25.76 -4.05
CA ILE A 348 -10.04 -24.38 -3.59
C ILE A 348 -8.71 -23.75 -4.00
N SER A 349 -7.58 -24.46 -3.82
CA SER A 349 -6.25 -24.01 -4.22
C SER A 349 -6.17 -23.74 -5.74
N LYS A 350 -6.71 -24.64 -6.56
CA LYS A 350 -6.73 -24.48 -8.02
C LYS A 350 -7.56 -23.27 -8.47
N VAL A 351 -8.73 -23.08 -7.86
CA VAL A 351 -9.60 -21.92 -8.14
C VAL A 351 -8.92 -20.64 -7.73
N MET A 352 -8.33 -20.61 -6.51
CA MET A 352 -7.61 -19.46 -5.99
C MET A 352 -6.42 -19.09 -6.89
N GLY A 353 -5.58 -20.07 -7.28
CA GLY A 353 -4.42 -19.81 -8.15
C GLY A 353 -4.80 -19.17 -9.48
N ARG A 354 -5.92 -19.60 -10.10
CA ARG A 354 -6.41 -19.02 -11.37
C ARG A 354 -6.92 -17.59 -11.18
N ILE A 355 -7.66 -17.35 -10.10
CA ILE A 355 -8.23 -16.04 -9.80
C ILE A 355 -7.10 -15.05 -9.43
N THR A 356 -6.14 -15.50 -8.63
CA THR A 356 -4.97 -14.70 -8.26
C THR A 356 -4.12 -14.33 -9.48
N LEU A 357 -3.96 -15.23 -10.47
CA LEU A 357 -3.26 -14.92 -11.71
C LEU A 357 -3.91 -13.75 -12.45
N PHE A 358 -5.24 -13.83 -12.63
CA PHE A 358 -5.98 -12.75 -13.29
C PHE A 358 -5.85 -11.42 -12.52
N GLY A 359 -6.03 -11.46 -11.19
CA GLY A 359 -5.86 -10.28 -10.33
C GLY A 359 -4.45 -9.71 -10.39
N ALA A 360 -3.41 -10.56 -10.37
CA ALA A 360 -2.01 -10.14 -10.43
C ALA A 360 -1.65 -9.49 -11.76
N LEU A 361 -2.07 -10.07 -12.89
CA LEU A 361 -1.85 -9.50 -14.23
C LEU A 361 -2.59 -8.18 -14.39
N PHE A 362 -3.80 -8.07 -13.85
CA PHE A 362 -4.55 -6.83 -13.87
C PHE A 362 -3.85 -5.73 -13.04
N LEU A 363 -3.40 -6.04 -11.83
CA LEU A 363 -2.66 -5.10 -10.98
C LEU A 363 -1.37 -4.63 -11.67
N ALA A 364 -0.63 -5.55 -12.28
CA ALA A 364 0.58 -5.23 -13.03
C ALA A 364 0.27 -4.32 -14.23
N ALA A 365 -0.78 -4.62 -15.00
CA ALA A 365 -1.19 -3.80 -16.14
C ALA A 365 -1.57 -2.36 -15.72
N ILE A 366 -2.38 -2.20 -14.66
CA ILE A 366 -2.75 -0.86 -14.15
C ILE A 366 -1.54 -0.12 -13.57
N ALA A 367 -0.62 -0.83 -12.90
CA ALA A 367 0.57 -0.20 -12.33
C ALA A 367 1.53 0.35 -13.39
N VAL A 368 1.67 -0.35 -14.53
CA VAL A 368 2.54 0.04 -15.64
C VAL A 368 1.85 1.02 -16.61
N LEU A 369 0.51 1.03 -16.64
CA LEU A 369 -0.28 1.87 -17.57
C LEU A 369 0.19 3.33 -17.66
N PRO A 370 0.44 4.06 -16.55
CA PRO A 370 0.87 5.46 -16.65
C PRO A 370 2.27 5.64 -17.24
N ALA A 371 3.20 4.70 -16.98
CA ALA A 371 4.51 4.76 -17.60
C ALA A 371 4.40 4.67 -19.14
N LEU A 372 3.47 3.84 -19.63
CA LEU A 372 3.16 3.76 -21.05
C LEU A 372 2.49 5.04 -21.57
N LEU A 373 1.55 5.61 -20.81
CA LEU A 373 0.86 6.86 -21.17
C LEU A 373 1.82 8.06 -21.19
N MET A 374 2.72 8.16 -20.21
CA MET A 374 3.73 9.23 -20.18
C MET A 374 4.66 9.16 -21.39
N GLY A 375 5.07 7.94 -21.81
CA GLY A 375 5.88 7.74 -23.01
C GLY A 375 5.14 8.06 -24.34
N LEU A 376 3.81 7.93 -24.37
CA LEU A 376 3.00 8.17 -25.57
C LEU A 376 2.48 9.60 -25.67
N LEU A 377 2.22 10.27 -24.54
CA LEU A 377 1.54 11.58 -24.51
C LEU A 377 2.49 12.73 -24.15
N ASP A 378 3.77 12.46 -23.89
CA ASP A 378 4.78 13.44 -23.43
C ASP A 378 4.30 14.27 -22.21
N LEU A 379 3.49 13.64 -21.35
CA LEU A 379 3.01 14.24 -20.12
C LEU A 379 3.97 13.90 -18.99
N GLU A 380 4.64 14.88 -18.40
CA GLU A 380 5.44 14.70 -17.19
C GLU A 380 4.54 14.70 -15.94
N LEU A 381 3.58 13.77 -15.90
CA LEU A 381 2.71 13.61 -14.75
C LEU A 381 3.36 12.64 -13.76
N TYR A 382 3.71 13.13 -12.58
CA TYR A 382 4.15 12.29 -11.45
C TYR A 382 3.01 11.46 -10.82
N PHE A 383 1.78 11.56 -11.37
CA PHE A 383 0.63 10.76 -10.95
C PHE A 383 0.65 9.38 -11.64
N GLY A 384 1.37 8.44 -11.04
CA GLY A 384 1.47 7.07 -11.55
C GLY A 384 0.23 6.21 -11.23
N GLY A 385 0.04 5.09 -11.97
CA GLY A 385 -1.02 4.10 -11.72
C GLY A 385 -0.93 3.45 -10.34
N THR A 386 0.26 3.42 -9.77
CA THR A 386 0.48 3.00 -8.39
C THR A 386 -0.24 3.90 -7.40
N ALA A 387 -0.17 5.23 -7.60
CA ALA A 387 -0.89 6.19 -6.77
C ALA A 387 -2.40 5.98 -6.88
N LEU A 388 -2.92 5.78 -8.10
CA LEU A 388 -4.33 5.52 -8.35
C LEU A 388 -4.76 4.20 -7.71
N LEU A 389 -3.99 3.11 -7.87
CA LEU A 389 -4.26 1.81 -7.23
C LEU A 389 -4.31 1.93 -5.71
N ILE A 390 -3.33 2.64 -5.12
CA ILE A 390 -3.24 2.81 -3.67
C ILE A 390 -4.42 3.64 -3.17
N VAL A 391 -4.71 4.78 -3.81
CA VAL A 391 -5.81 5.67 -3.40
C VAL A 391 -7.15 4.95 -3.46
N VAL A 392 -7.47 4.30 -4.57
CA VAL A 392 -8.75 3.60 -4.76
C VAL A 392 -8.82 2.39 -3.82
N GLY A 393 -7.77 1.58 -3.73
CA GLY A 393 -7.75 0.38 -2.90
C GLY A 393 -7.88 0.70 -1.40
N VAL A 394 -7.11 1.66 -0.90
CA VAL A 394 -7.18 2.08 0.51
C VAL A 394 -8.54 2.70 0.83
N ALA A 395 -9.10 3.50 -0.08
CA ALA A 395 -10.44 4.06 0.10
C ALA A 395 -11.51 2.95 0.20
N LEU A 396 -11.45 1.94 -0.69
CA LEU A 396 -12.38 0.79 -0.67
C LEU A 396 -12.23 -0.06 0.59
N ASP A 397 -11.00 -0.37 1.00
CA ASP A 397 -10.74 -1.16 2.21
C ASP A 397 -11.22 -0.42 3.46
N THR A 398 -10.97 0.89 3.54
CA THR A 398 -11.44 1.73 4.65
C THR A 398 -12.97 1.79 4.69
N MET A 399 -13.63 1.92 3.53
CA MET A 399 -15.09 1.92 3.44
C MET A 399 -15.68 0.58 3.89
N LYS A 400 -15.10 -0.56 3.46
CA LYS A 400 -15.53 -1.90 3.90
C LYS A 400 -15.40 -2.10 5.40
N GLN A 401 -14.32 -1.61 6.00
CA GLN A 401 -14.12 -1.67 7.45
C GLN A 401 -15.14 -0.80 8.19
N LEU A 402 -15.49 0.35 7.63
CA LEU A 402 -16.49 1.25 8.17
C LEU A 402 -17.89 0.61 8.10
N GLU A 403 -18.25 -0.02 6.98
CA GLU A 403 -19.50 -0.78 6.82
C GLU A 403 -19.60 -1.94 7.82
N SER A 404 -18.53 -2.71 7.96
CA SER A 404 -18.47 -3.81 8.94
C SER A 404 -18.68 -3.32 10.37
N SER A 405 -18.07 -2.19 10.74
CA SER A 405 -18.23 -1.59 12.08
C SER A 405 -19.67 -1.12 12.35
N LEU A 406 -20.34 -0.60 11.33
CA LEU A 406 -21.75 -0.19 11.43
C LEU A 406 -22.70 -1.39 11.54
N LEU A 407 -22.46 -2.46 10.79
CA LEU A 407 -23.25 -3.68 10.85
C LEU A 407 -23.17 -4.34 12.23
N MET A 408 -21.98 -4.47 12.81
CA MET A 408 -21.81 -5.02 14.16
C MET A 408 -22.64 -4.26 15.20
N ARG A 409 -22.66 -2.93 15.13
CA ARG A 409 -23.44 -2.09 16.03
C ARG A 409 -24.96 -2.24 15.84
N SER A 410 -25.42 -2.40 14.60
CA SER A 410 -26.84 -2.65 14.31
C SER A 410 -27.32 -3.93 15.00
N TYR A 411 -26.49 -4.97 15.06
CA TYR A 411 -26.80 -6.22 15.76
C TYR A 411 -26.80 -6.04 17.30
N GLU A 412 -25.88 -5.28 17.88
CA GLU A 412 -25.88 -4.98 19.32
C GLU A 412 -27.10 -4.16 19.76
N GLY A 413 -27.61 -3.28 18.88
CA GLY A 413 -28.82 -2.50 19.13
C GLY A 413 -30.12 -3.34 19.11
N PHE A 414 -30.12 -4.49 18.44
CA PHE A 414 -31.24 -5.42 18.44
C PHE A 414 -31.25 -6.38 19.65
N MET A 415 -30.12 -6.51 20.36
CA MET A 415 -30.00 -7.39 21.55
C MET A 415 -30.18 -6.63 22.88
N LYS A 416 -30.37 -5.32 22.84
CA LYS A 416 -30.79 -4.50 23.95
C LYS A 416 -32.29 -4.16 23.82
#